data_743d8dece3b25728dcb8dea83a93fefe
#
_entry.id   743d8dece3b25728dcb8dea83a93fefe
#
_cell.length_a   1.000
_cell.length_b   1.000
_cell.length_c   1.000
_cell.angle_alpha   90.00
_cell.angle_beta   90.00
_cell.angle_gamma   90.00
#
_symmetry.space_group_name_H-M   'P 1'
#
loop_
_entity.id
_entity.type
_entity.pdbx_description
1 polymer ?
#
loop_
_entity_poly.entity_id
_entity_poly.type
_entity_poly.pdbx_seq_one_letter_code
_entity_poly.pdbx_strand_id
1 'polypeptide(L)' 'MSHANASLTPRGRLRLARCVVDDRWTYARAAERFQCSTATAKKWADRYRV' A
#
# COMPACT_ATOMS: atom_id res chain seq x y z
N MET A 1 -13.57 -16.81 2.68
CA MET A 1 -13.39 -16.16 2.82
C MET A 1 -12.71 -15.38 2.88
N SER A 2 -12.58 -15.12 2.79
CA SER A 2 -12.17 -14.42 2.95
C SER A 2 -11.48 -13.67 2.97
N HIS A 3 -11.08 -13.44 2.99
CA HIS A 3 -10.54 -12.67 3.07
C HIS A 3 -9.99 -11.79 3.07
N ALA A 4 -9.85 -12.48 2.90
CA ALA A 4 -9.76 -11.28 2.36
C ALA A 4 -9.17 -10.10 3.06
N ASN A 5 -9.49 -9.83 4.09
CA ASN A 5 -9.02 -8.66 4.78
C ASN A 5 -7.69 -8.90 5.45
N ALA A 6 -6.90 -9.70 4.84
CA ALA A 6 -5.58 -9.95 5.36
C ALA A 6 -4.80 -8.66 5.43
N SER A 7 -4.16 -8.42 6.56
CA SER A 7 -3.33 -7.26 6.71
C SER A 7 -2.12 -7.37 5.80
N LEU A 8 -1.62 -6.23 5.37
CA LEU A 8 -0.39 -6.21 4.62
C LEU A 8 0.74 -6.74 5.48
N THR A 9 1.54 -7.63 4.93
CA THR A 9 2.75 -8.06 5.60
C THR A 9 3.74 -6.91 5.61
N PRO A 10 4.75 -6.95 6.48
CA PRO A 10 5.79 -5.91 6.45
C PRO A 10 6.42 -5.75 5.09
N ARG A 11 6.67 -6.84 4.39
CA ARG A 11 7.23 -6.78 3.04
C ARG A 11 6.24 -6.14 2.07
N GLY A 12 4.97 -6.49 2.20
CA GLY A 12 3.94 -5.92 1.34
C GLY A 12 3.80 -4.42 1.55
N ARG A 13 3.90 -3.98 2.80
CA ARG A 13 3.84 -2.55 3.10
C ARG A 13 4.98 -1.80 2.43
N LEU A 14 6.17 -2.36 2.47
CA LEU A 14 7.32 -1.74 1.85
C LEU A 14 7.14 -1.68 0.33
N ARG A 15 6.67 -2.76 -0.27
CA ARG A 15 6.47 -2.78 -1.72
C ARG A 15 5.42 -1.78 -2.15
N LEU A 16 4.33 -1.70 -1.41
CA LEU A 16 3.29 -0.72 -1.70
C LEU A 16 3.86 0.69 -1.63
N ALA A 17 4.58 0.98 -0.57
CA ALA A 17 5.15 2.31 -0.38
C ALA A 17 6.11 2.67 -1.50
N ARG A 18 6.92 1.73 -1.94
CA ARG A 18 7.85 1.97 -3.03
C ARG A 18 7.12 2.23 -4.34
N CYS A 19 6.03 1.52 -4.58
CA CYS A 19 5.24 1.78 -5.78
C CYS A 19 4.74 3.21 -5.80
N VAL A 20 4.26 3.70 -4.67
CA VAL A 20 3.72 5.06 -4.61
C VAL A 20 4.83 6.09 -4.68
N VAL A 21 5.88 5.91 -3.89
CA VAL A 21 6.90 6.95 -3.76
C VAL A 21 7.89 6.91 -4.92
N ASP A 22 8.40 5.74 -5.24
CA ASP A 22 9.44 5.62 -6.27
C ASP A 22 8.85 5.54 -7.66
N ASP A 23 7.77 4.78 -7.83
CA ASP A 23 7.16 4.57 -9.14
C ASP A 23 6.02 5.53 -9.43
N ARG A 24 5.69 6.38 -8.49
CA ARG A 24 4.70 7.44 -8.68
C ARG A 24 3.29 6.92 -8.93
N TRP A 25 2.96 5.77 -8.37
CA TRP A 25 1.59 5.27 -8.44
C TRP A 25 0.68 6.14 -7.58
N THR A 26 -0.58 6.23 -8.00
CA THR A 26 -1.57 6.88 -7.14
C THR A 26 -1.86 5.98 -5.95
N TYR A 27 -2.36 6.59 -4.87
CA TYR A 27 -2.76 5.80 -3.71
C TYR A 27 -3.85 4.81 -4.09
N ALA A 28 -4.80 5.25 -4.92
CA ALA A 28 -5.90 4.38 -5.31
C ALA A 28 -5.39 3.16 -6.08
N ARG A 29 -4.45 3.37 -6.98
CA ARG A 29 -3.91 2.27 -7.76
C ARG A 29 -3.14 1.29 -6.88
N ALA A 30 -2.33 1.81 -5.98
CA ALA A 30 -1.57 0.96 -5.08
C ALA A 30 -2.49 0.21 -4.14
N ALA A 31 -3.53 0.87 -3.65
CA ALA A 31 -4.49 0.24 -2.77
C ALA A 31 -5.16 -0.93 -3.47
N GLU A 32 -5.55 -0.75 -4.71
CA GLU A 32 -6.19 -1.80 -5.48
C GLU A 32 -5.24 -2.97 -5.70
N ARG A 33 -4.02 -2.68 -6.07
CA ARG A 33 -3.03 -3.73 -6.34
C ARG A 33 -2.73 -4.55 -5.11
N PHE A 34 -2.65 -3.92 -3.95
CA PHE A 34 -2.30 -4.59 -2.71
C PHE A 34 -3.50 -4.92 -1.84
N GLN A 35 -4.70 -4.71 -2.36
CA GLN A 35 -5.95 -5.09 -1.70
C GLN A 35 -6.09 -4.46 -0.33
N CYS A 36 -5.88 -3.16 -0.27
CA CYS A 36 -6.07 -2.40 0.96
C CYS A 36 -6.82 -1.12 0.63
N SER A 37 -7.13 -0.34 1.66
CA SER A 37 -7.81 0.92 1.44
C SER A 37 -6.84 1.99 0.97
N THR A 38 -7.38 3.01 0.32
CA THR A 38 -6.58 4.15 -0.11
C THR A 38 -5.91 4.81 1.09
N ALA A 39 -6.61 4.89 2.20
CA ALA A 39 -6.06 5.47 3.42
C ALA A 39 -4.87 4.66 3.92
N THR A 40 -4.94 3.34 3.82
CA THR A 40 -3.83 2.49 4.21
C THR A 40 -2.63 2.71 3.29
N ALA A 41 -2.88 2.83 1.99
CA ALA A 41 -1.81 3.07 1.04
C ALA A 41 -1.09 4.39 1.35
N LYS A 42 -1.88 5.43 1.63
CA LYS A 42 -1.31 6.72 1.97
C LYS A 42 -0.48 6.64 3.25
N LYS A 43 -0.99 5.93 4.25
CA LYS A 43 -0.31 5.79 5.53
C LYS A 43 1.08 5.19 5.36
N TRP A 44 1.18 4.10 4.63
CA TRP A 44 2.46 3.43 4.48
C TRP A 44 3.40 4.19 3.56
N ALA A 45 2.87 4.83 2.51
CA ALA A 45 3.68 5.64 1.64
C ALA A 45 4.27 6.82 2.40
N ASP A 46 3.46 7.47 3.25
CA ASP A 46 3.94 8.59 4.04
C ASP A 46 5.05 8.17 5.00
N ARG A 47 4.92 6.99 5.60
CA ARG A 47 5.95 6.49 6.50
C ARG A 47 7.25 6.19 5.78
N TYR A 48 7.14 5.65 4.59
CA TYR A 48 8.32 5.34 3.80
C TYR A 48 9.05 6.61 3.36
N ARG A 49 8.28 7.65 3.11
CA ARG A 49 8.79 8.90 2.59
C ARG A 49 9.61 9.69 3.61
N VAL A 50 9.42 9.43 4.86
CA VAL A 50 10.08 10.18 5.94
C VAL A 50 11.60 10.02 5.94
#